data_04382fd96326e31411b35d37913e596f
#
_entry.id   04382fd96326e31411b35d37913e596f
#
_cell.length_a   1.000
_cell.length_b   1.000
_cell.length_c   1.000
_cell.angle_alpha   90.00
_cell.angle_beta   90.00
_cell.angle_gamma   90.00
#
_symmetry.space_group_name_H-M   'P 1'
#
loop_
_entity.id
_entity.type
_entity.pdbx_description
1 polymer ?
#
loop_
_entity_poly.entity_id
_entity_poly.type
_entity_poly.pdbx_seq_one_letter_code
_entity_poly.pdbx_strand_id
1 'polypeptide(L)'
;MEENFWKRGCDSIIYKGLFLTDGMLEYAIKRNWSVQRNNVKYKIEIETLFNSKTVQINTDKKIQVKKMYEILCKILSFECLYDGRFFGVNNVEIDGEDHTAEIKEHLLSYYSGNKYYTKFSQPLNDTKYKGGFCAWERFDKKYRFMNQMYHYVGYGLGATADLRLALFSEIFEPLSEILEEQYTIKVISTRLKKPNDPTFADKIRAVMMVYGVDTLFANDDIEDVIKKTVNTRNKLLHVNVDKEETLTGGECGFYIKKYVDMYRIILMKNLGIYSEDNQKELEDSVKKFNENFPQLRIKKKRVRKKKTN
;
A
#
# COMPACT_ATOMS: atom_id res chain seq x y z
N MET A 1 19.12 -15.45 24.26
CA MET A 1 17.82 -15.10 24.86
C MET A 1 16.70 -15.04 23.81
N GLU A 2 16.90 -14.45 22.64
CA GLU A 2 15.87 -14.27 21.60
C GLU A 2 15.25 -15.57 21.05
N GLU A 3 16.02 -16.60 20.80
CA GLU A 3 15.48 -17.85 20.20
C GLU A 3 14.46 -18.55 21.10
N ASN A 4 14.59 -18.44 22.40
CA ASN A 4 13.67 -19.02 23.38
C ASN A 4 12.36 -18.22 23.50
N PHE A 5 12.39 -16.88 23.32
CA PHE A 5 11.22 -16.03 23.34
C PHE A 5 10.23 -16.41 22.21
N TRP A 6 10.71 -16.53 20.98
CA TRP A 6 9.88 -16.86 19.82
C TRP A 6 9.28 -18.28 19.85
N LYS A 7 9.90 -19.19 20.57
CA LYS A 7 9.42 -20.58 20.77
C LYS A 7 8.48 -20.73 21.97
N ARG A 8 8.43 -19.73 22.86
CA ARG A 8 7.53 -19.73 24.03
C ARG A 8 6.07 -19.88 23.57
N GLY A 9 5.28 -20.65 24.31
CA GLY A 9 3.84 -20.76 24.10
C GLY A 9 3.10 -19.55 24.67
N CYS A 10 2.16 -18.99 23.91
CA CYS A 10 1.25 -17.94 24.36
C CYS A 10 -0.18 -18.20 23.88
N ASP A 11 -1.17 -17.61 24.54
CA ASP A 11 -2.58 -17.66 24.15
C ASP A 11 -3.18 -16.28 23.89
N SER A 12 -2.46 -15.20 24.22
CA SER A 12 -2.90 -13.84 23.91
C SER A 12 -1.77 -12.92 23.46
N ILE A 13 -2.10 -11.98 22.57
CA ILE A 13 -1.27 -10.83 22.22
C ILE A 13 -2.15 -9.61 22.06
N ILE A 14 -1.75 -8.48 22.65
CA ILE A 14 -2.38 -7.18 22.52
C ILE A 14 -1.34 -6.21 21.98
N TYR A 15 -1.62 -5.65 20.82
CA TYR A 15 -0.83 -4.60 20.18
C TYR A 15 -1.57 -3.28 20.30
N LYS A 16 -0.88 -2.23 20.76
CA LYS A 16 -1.36 -0.86 20.74
C LYS A 16 -0.40 -0.01 19.91
N GLY A 17 -0.91 0.60 18.86
CA GLY A 17 -0.16 1.46 17.96
C GLY A 17 -0.72 2.87 17.90
N LEU A 18 0.15 3.84 17.66
CA LEU A 18 -0.23 5.22 17.37
C LEU A 18 -0.08 5.49 15.88
N PHE A 19 -1.02 6.24 15.31
CA PHE A 19 -0.89 6.67 13.93
C PHE A 19 0.26 7.67 13.80
N LEU A 20 1.10 7.45 12.79
CA LEU A 20 2.25 8.28 12.49
C LEU A 20 1.90 9.52 11.65
N THR A 21 0.62 9.75 11.39
CA THR A 21 0.10 10.88 10.59
C THR A 21 -0.87 11.72 11.37
N ASP A 22 -0.89 13.01 11.09
CA ASP A 22 -1.90 13.92 11.65
C ASP A 22 -3.30 13.57 11.09
N GLY A 23 -4.28 13.68 11.92
CA GLY A 23 -5.69 13.51 11.60
C GLY A 23 -6.34 12.42 12.44
N MET A 24 -7.24 12.88 13.31
CA MET A 24 -8.08 12.01 14.13
C MET A 24 -9.19 11.41 13.26
N LEU A 25 -9.61 10.19 13.58
CA LEU A 25 -10.90 9.69 13.14
C LEU A 25 -11.98 10.39 13.99
N GLU A 26 -13.05 10.78 13.34
CA GLU A 26 -14.19 11.39 14.04
C GLU A 26 -15.01 10.35 14.82
N TYR A 27 -14.76 9.06 14.58
CA TYR A 27 -15.51 7.96 15.15
C TYR A 27 -14.61 6.78 15.54
N ALA A 28 -15.08 6.01 16.51
CA ALA A 28 -14.47 4.74 16.90
C ALA A 28 -14.96 3.61 16.00
N ILE A 29 -14.04 2.75 15.57
CA ILE A 29 -14.37 1.52 14.84
C ILE A 29 -13.97 0.34 15.71
N LYS A 30 -14.92 -0.56 15.98
CA LYS A 30 -14.65 -1.82 16.67
C LYS A 30 -15.07 -2.98 15.77
N ARG A 31 -14.15 -3.95 15.57
CA ARG A 31 -14.37 -5.17 14.79
C ARG A 31 -14.00 -6.38 15.62
N ASN A 32 -14.74 -7.44 15.47
CA ASN A 32 -14.39 -8.71 16.07
C ASN A 32 -14.81 -9.87 15.14
N TRP A 33 -13.97 -10.89 15.06
CA TRP A 33 -14.30 -12.12 14.37
C TRP A 33 -13.47 -13.29 14.91
N SER A 34 -13.90 -14.50 14.56
CA SER A 34 -13.14 -15.71 14.85
C SER A 34 -12.77 -16.43 13.58
N VAL A 35 -11.60 -17.02 13.57
CA VAL A 35 -11.11 -17.90 12.49
C VAL A 35 -10.49 -19.15 13.07
N GLN A 36 -10.72 -20.29 12.44
CA GLN A 36 -10.10 -21.55 12.84
C GLN A 36 -9.02 -21.95 11.84
N ARG A 37 -7.82 -22.26 12.34
CA ARG A 37 -6.67 -22.70 11.53
C ARG A 37 -5.89 -23.75 12.29
N ASN A 38 -5.56 -24.85 11.62
CA ASN A 38 -4.77 -25.93 12.19
C ASN A 38 -5.25 -26.38 13.60
N ASN A 39 -6.58 -26.53 13.75
CA ASN A 39 -7.22 -26.88 15.02
C ASN A 39 -7.02 -25.88 16.17
N VAL A 40 -6.68 -24.64 15.87
CA VAL A 40 -6.63 -23.52 16.81
C VAL A 40 -7.68 -22.50 16.42
N LYS A 41 -8.49 -22.05 17.38
CA LYS A 41 -9.46 -20.99 17.19
C LYS A 41 -8.83 -19.67 17.62
N TYR A 42 -8.79 -18.72 16.70
CA TYR A 42 -8.32 -17.36 16.94
C TYR A 42 -9.55 -16.45 17.06
N LYS A 43 -9.61 -15.68 18.15
CA LYS A 43 -10.54 -14.58 18.32
C LYS A 43 -9.74 -13.29 18.11
N ILE A 44 -10.13 -12.48 17.13
CA ILE A 44 -9.43 -11.26 16.74
C ILE A 44 -10.36 -10.09 16.99
N GLU A 45 -9.87 -9.10 17.72
CA GLU A 45 -10.55 -7.86 17.98
C GLU A 45 -9.66 -6.70 17.53
N ILE A 46 -10.23 -5.76 16.77
CA ILE A 46 -9.54 -4.54 16.34
C ILE A 46 -10.39 -3.36 16.80
N GLU A 47 -9.76 -2.43 17.48
CA GLU A 47 -10.36 -1.18 17.87
C GLU A 47 -9.51 -0.02 17.36
N THR A 48 -10.15 0.89 16.64
CA THR A 48 -9.53 2.13 16.17
C THR A 48 -10.18 3.29 16.86
N LEU A 49 -9.43 4.05 17.62
CA LEU A 49 -9.88 5.21 18.39
C LEU A 49 -9.01 6.41 18.02
N PHE A 50 -9.62 7.51 17.58
CA PHE A 50 -8.93 8.78 17.31
C PHE A 50 -7.60 8.61 16.55
N ASN A 51 -6.49 8.57 17.29
CA ASN A 51 -5.13 8.46 16.78
C ASN A 51 -4.45 7.12 17.12
N SER A 52 -5.19 6.16 17.63
CA SER A 52 -4.64 4.87 18.06
C SER A 52 -5.38 3.69 17.45
N LYS A 53 -4.67 2.56 17.38
CA LYS A 53 -5.22 1.28 16.98
C LYS A 53 -4.79 0.20 17.97
N THR A 54 -5.76 -0.56 18.44
CA THR A 54 -5.53 -1.75 19.26
C THR A 54 -5.90 -2.98 18.46
N VAL A 55 -5.02 -3.97 18.44
CA VAL A 55 -5.28 -5.31 17.87
C VAL A 55 -5.07 -6.32 18.98
N GLN A 56 -6.11 -7.07 19.31
CA GLN A 56 -6.05 -8.15 20.28
C GLN A 56 -6.33 -9.48 19.59
N ILE A 57 -5.48 -10.46 19.85
CA ILE A 57 -5.63 -11.83 19.36
C ILE A 57 -5.59 -12.77 20.55
N ASN A 58 -6.65 -13.56 20.70
CA ASN A 58 -6.72 -14.62 21.71
C ASN A 58 -6.86 -15.97 21.01
N THR A 59 -6.32 -17.02 21.59
CA THR A 59 -6.43 -18.38 21.07
C THR A 59 -6.97 -19.33 22.13
N ASP A 60 -7.64 -20.39 21.69
CA ASP A 60 -8.16 -21.45 22.58
C ASP A 60 -7.09 -22.45 23.05
N LYS A 61 -5.87 -22.35 22.52
CA LYS A 61 -4.72 -23.19 22.85
C LYS A 61 -3.44 -22.37 22.76
N LYS A 62 -2.48 -22.68 23.62
CA LYS A 62 -1.15 -22.03 23.51
C LYS A 62 -0.49 -22.37 22.18
N ILE A 63 0.00 -21.33 21.50
CA ILE A 63 0.78 -21.43 20.26
C ILE A 63 2.09 -20.67 20.44
N GLN A 64 3.06 -20.91 19.56
CA GLN A 64 4.32 -20.16 19.63
C GLN A 64 4.10 -18.67 19.42
N VAL A 65 4.80 -17.84 20.19
CA VAL A 65 4.81 -16.37 20.04
C VAL A 65 5.07 -15.97 18.59
N LYS A 66 6.01 -16.63 17.92
CA LYS A 66 6.31 -16.42 16.51
C LYS A 66 5.05 -16.51 15.61
N LYS A 67 4.23 -17.54 15.80
CA LYS A 67 3.00 -17.73 15.01
C LYS A 67 1.95 -16.66 15.31
N MET A 68 1.82 -16.27 16.59
CA MET A 68 0.93 -15.20 17.00
C MET A 68 1.34 -13.87 16.37
N TYR A 69 2.63 -13.57 16.41
CA TYR A 69 3.23 -12.39 15.80
C TYR A 69 3.05 -12.36 14.28
N GLU A 70 3.22 -13.49 13.57
CA GLU A 70 2.99 -13.56 12.11
C GLU A 70 1.54 -13.20 11.75
N ILE A 71 0.56 -13.60 12.58
CA ILE A 71 -0.84 -13.24 12.37
C ILE A 71 -1.06 -11.75 12.66
N LEU A 72 -0.47 -11.25 13.75
CA LEU A 72 -0.51 -9.82 14.07
C LEU A 72 0.04 -8.98 12.89
N CYS A 73 1.21 -9.33 12.37
CA CYS A 73 1.81 -8.62 11.23
C CYS A 73 0.90 -8.61 10.00
N LYS A 74 0.20 -9.71 9.71
CA LYS A 74 -0.75 -9.76 8.59
C LYS A 74 -1.94 -8.83 8.79
N ILE A 75 -2.48 -8.79 10.02
CA ILE A 75 -3.58 -7.89 10.36
C ILE A 75 -3.12 -6.44 10.23
N LEU A 76 -1.97 -6.10 10.81
CA LEU A 76 -1.43 -4.74 10.74
C LEU A 76 -1.15 -4.31 9.31
N SER A 77 -0.61 -5.21 8.49
CA SER A 77 -0.35 -4.97 7.06
C SER A 77 -1.64 -4.68 6.29
N PHE A 78 -2.68 -5.48 6.51
CA PHE A 78 -4.00 -5.25 5.90
C PHE A 78 -4.62 -3.94 6.36
N GLU A 79 -4.50 -3.62 7.65
CA GLU A 79 -4.99 -2.35 8.21
C GLU A 79 -4.27 -1.14 7.59
N CYS A 80 -2.95 -1.19 7.41
CA CYS A 80 -2.21 -0.14 6.71
C CYS A 80 -2.69 0.06 5.26
N LEU A 81 -2.96 -1.03 4.55
CA LEU A 81 -3.49 -0.98 3.20
C LEU A 81 -4.87 -0.33 3.16
N TYR A 82 -5.76 -0.79 4.03
CA TYR A 82 -7.14 -0.34 4.10
C TYR A 82 -7.24 1.12 4.56
N ASP A 83 -6.69 1.42 5.73
CA ASP A 83 -6.71 2.77 6.30
C ASP A 83 -5.89 3.80 5.50
N GLY A 84 -4.84 3.37 4.80
CA GLY A 84 -3.87 4.28 4.18
C GLY A 84 -3.02 5.04 5.19
N ARG A 85 -3.03 4.62 6.43
CA ARG A 85 -2.24 5.20 7.51
C ARG A 85 -1.32 4.14 8.08
N PHE A 86 -0.10 4.57 8.39
CA PHE A 86 0.88 3.74 9.06
C PHE A 86 0.89 4.09 10.54
N PHE A 87 1.12 3.09 11.38
CA PHE A 87 1.14 3.27 12.83
C PHE A 87 2.40 2.65 13.42
N GLY A 88 2.96 3.34 14.41
CA GLY A 88 4.10 2.89 15.18
C GLY A 88 3.67 2.06 16.39
N VAL A 89 4.57 1.23 16.88
CA VAL A 89 4.37 0.45 18.11
C VAL A 89 4.42 1.38 19.32
N ASN A 90 3.37 1.36 20.11
CA ASN A 90 3.34 2.00 21.42
C ASN A 90 3.54 0.98 22.55
N ASN A 91 2.77 -0.12 22.51
CA ASN A 91 2.83 -1.16 23.51
C ASN A 91 2.46 -2.52 22.90
N VAL A 92 3.12 -3.59 23.34
CA VAL A 92 2.76 -4.97 23.01
C VAL A 92 2.80 -5.83 24.26
N GLU A 93 1.67 -6.41 24.60
CA GLU A 93 1.52 -7.33 25.72
C GLU A 93 1.31 -8.75 25.20
N ILE A 94 2.01 -9.72 25.78
CA ILE A 94 1.84 -11.16 25.51
C ILE A 94 1.53 -11.87 26.82
N ASP A 95 0.38 -12.52 26.89
CA ASP A 95 -0.12 -13.17 28.12
C ASP A 95 -0.15 -12.20 29.34
N GLY A 96 -0.39 -10.89 29.07
CA GLY A 96 -0.45 -9.83 30.09
C GLY A 96 0.90 -9.26 30.52
N GLU A 97 2.01 -9.70 29.94
CA GLU A 97 3.36 -9.17 30.19
C GLU A 97 3.79 -8.22 29.05
N ASP A 98 4.47 -7.13 29.38
CA ASP A 98 5.00 -6.17 28.39
C ASP A 98 6.22 -6.76 27.68
N HIS A 99 6.11 -6.89 26.37
CA HIS A 99 7.13 -7.34 25.43
C HIS A 99 7.37 -6.34 24.30
N THR A 100 7.11 -5.08 24.58
CA THR A 100 7.21 -4.00 23.58
C THR A 100 8.61 -3.88 22.98
N ALA A 101 9.65 -4.03 23.80
CA ALA A 101 11.04 -3.91 23.35
C ALA A 101 11.41 -5.01 22.34
N GLU A 102 11.12 -6.27 22.69
CA GLU A 102 11.45 -7.44 21.86
C GLU A 102 10.70 -7.41 20.52
N ILE A 103 9.42 -6.99 20.55
CA ILE A 103 8.60 -6.92 19.35
C ILE A 103 8.98 -5.71 18.47
N LYS A 104 9.33 -4.58 19.09
CA LYS A 104 9.65 -3.34 18.39
C LYS A 104 10.85 -3.49 17.46
N GLU A 105 11.82 -4.30 17.81
CA GLU A 105 13.00 -4.58 16.97
C GLU A 105 12.64 -5.30 15.66
N HIS A 106 11.52 -6.02 15.64
CA HIS A 106 11.09 -6.83 14.50
C HIS A 106 9.94 -6.22 13.69
N LEU A 107 9.23 -5.22 14.23
CA LEU A 107 8.22 -4.50 13.49
C LEU A 107 8.85 -3.36 12.70
N LEU A 108 8.60 -3.29 11.40
CA LEU A 108 9.00 -2.19 10.50
C LEU A 108 8.24 -0.88 10.82
N SER A 109 8.07 -0.57 12.10
CA SER A 109 7.24 0.54 12.57
C SER A 109 8.02 1.83 12.77
N TYR A 110 9.16 1.92 12.12
CA TYR A 110 10.08 2.98 12.40
C TYR A 110 9.84 4.18 11.55
N TYR A 111 9.19 5.14 11.81
CA TYR A 111 9.28 6.47 11.20
C TYR A 111 8.05 7.00 10.49
N SER A 112 7.84 8.23 10.75
CA SER A 112 7.01 9.25 10.11
C SER A 112 6.24 8.73 8.90
N GLY A 113 5.07 8.20 9.14
CA GLY A 113 4.14 7.82 8.08
C GLY A 113 3.94 8.97 7.11
N ASN A 114 3.82 8.67 5.83
CA ASN A 114 3.62 9.68 4.82
C ASN A 114 2.23 10.31 5.01
N LYS A 115 2.19 11.62 5.26
CA LYS A 115 0.98 12.38 5.53
C LYS A 115 0.01 12.49 4.35
N TYR A 116 0.41 12.04 3.17
CA TYR A 116 -0.27 12.33 1.91
C TYR A 116 -1.12 11.18 1.36
N TYR A 117 -1.16 10.01 2.00
CA TYR A 117 -1.99 8.91 1.48
C TYR A 117 -3.46 9.17 1.75
N THR A 118 -4.27 8.80 0.76
CA THR A 118 -5.72 8.97 0.86
C THR A 118 -6.28 8.09 1.97
N LYS A 119 -7.00 8.70 2.90
CA LYS A 119 -7.76 7.99 3.92
C LYS A 119 -9.18 7.77 3.40
N PHE A 120 -9.72 6.58 3.61
CA PHE A 120 -11.11 6.32 3.33
C PHE A 120 -11.90 6.46 4.64
N SER A 121 -12.89 7.36 4.64
CA SER A 121 -13.66 7.69 5.84
C SER A 121 -14.73 6.66 6.15
N GLN A 122 -15.24 5.97 5.14
CA GLN A 122 -16.32 5.01 5.33
C GLN A 122 -15.80 3.66 5.78
N PRO A 123 -16.20 3.19 6.98
CA PRO A 123 -15.79 1.87 7.44
C PRO A 123 -16.50 0.77 6.64
N LEU A 124 -15.76 -0.25 6.24
CA LEU A 124 -16.37 -1.49 5.73
C LEU A 124 -17.23 -2.13 6.82
N ASN A 125 -18.34 -2.75 6.43
CA ASN A 125 -19.03 -3.66 7.33
C ASN A 125 -18.16 -4.90 7.62
N ASP A 126 -18.43 -5.57 8.73
CA ASP A 126 -17.59 -6.68 9.21
C ASP A 126 -17.50 -7.84 8.23
N THR A 127 -18.56 -8.12 7.49
CA THR A 127 -18.57 -9.20 6.48
C THR A 127 -17.63 -8.90 5.32
N LYS A 128 -17.67 -7.69 4.75
CA LYS A 128 -16.76 -7.25 3.69
C LYS A 128 -15.33 -7.18 4.19
N TYR A 129 -15.13 -6.66 5.40
CA TYR A 129 -13.81 -6.59 6.00
C TYR A 129 -13.18 -7.98 6.17
N LYS A 130 -13.90 -8.93 6.76
CA LYS A 130 -13.46 -10.31 6.94
C LYS A 130 -13.16 -10.99 5.59
N GLY A 131 -14.04 -10.81 4.61
CA GLY A 131 -13.85 -11.32 3.25
C GLY A 131 -12.57 -10.76 2.62
N GLY A 132 -12.36 -9.46 2.70
CA GLY A 132 -11.17 -8.75 2.22
C GLY A 132 -9.90 -9.23 2.91
N PHE A 133 -9.92 -9.39 4.23
CA PHE A 133 -8.78 -9.91 4.97
C PHE A 133 -8.41 -11.34 4.55
N CYS A 134 -9.38 -12.23 4.38
CA CYS A 134 -9.13 -13.60 3.88
C CYS A 134 -8.58 -13.61 2.45
N ALA A 135 -9.05 -12.71 1.59
CA ALA A 135 -8.51 -12.54 0.24
C ALA A 135 -7.08 -11.97 0.29
N TRP A 136 -6.84 -11.00 1.17
CA TRP A 136 -5.52 -10.42 1.43
C TRP A 136 -4.49 -11.46 1.85
N GLU A 137 -4.81 -12.37 2.73
CA GLU A 137 -3.87 -13.40 3.15
C GLU A 137 -3.43 -14.31 2.00
N ARG A 138 -4.35 -14.64 1.07
CA ARG A 138 -4.01 -15.39 -0.14
C ARG A 138 -3.13 -14.58 -1.08
N PHE A 139 -3.45 -13.31 -1.24
CA PHE A 139 -2.68 -12.37 -2.04
C PHE A 139 -1.27 -12.18 -1.47
N ASP A 140 -1.13 -11.89 -0.17
CA ASP A 140 0.16 -11.69 0.50
C ASP A 140 1.07 -12.91 0.37
N LYS A 141 0.52 -14.12 0.41
CA LYS A 141 1.29 -15.35 0.21
C LYS A 141 1.94 -15.41 -1.18
N LYS A 142 1.22 -14.95 -2.22
CA LYS A 142 1.69 -14.98 -3.62
C LYS A 142 2.57 -13.78 -3.97
N TYR A 143 2.20 -12.60 -3.49
CA TYR A 143 2.78 -11.32 -3.90
C TYR A 143 3.41 -10.53 -2.74
N ARG A 144 4.05 -11.24 -1.83
CA ARG A 144 4.66 -10.66 -0.61
C ARG A 144 5.61 -9.49 -0.91
N PHE A 145 6.35 -9.57 -2.00
CA PHE A 145 7.27 -8.52 -2.43
C PHE A 145 6.57 -7.16 -2.60
N MET A 146 5.41 -7.13 -3.25
CA MET A 146 4.67 -5.87 -3.46
C MET A 146 4.24 -5.24 -2.14
N ASN A 147 3.79 -6.05 -1.18
CA ASN A 147 3.43 -5.58 0.14
C ASN A 147 4.64 -5.04 0.91
N GLN A 148 5.78 -5.71 0.82
CA GLN A 148 7.02 -5.22 1.42
C GLN A 148 7.43 -3.87 0.82
N MET A 149 7.32 -3.69 -0.50
CA MET A 149 7.58 -2.40 -1.15
C MET A 149 6.60 -1.32 -0.71
N TYR A 150 5.31 -1.64 -0.59
CA TYR A 150 4.32 -0.71 -0.08
C TYR A 150 4.66 -0.23 1.34
N HIS A 151 5.01 -1.15 2.24
CA HIS A 151 5.40 -0.80 3.61
C HIS A 151 6.71 -0.02 3.64
N TYR A 152 7.72 -0.45 2.88
CA TYR A 152 9.01 0.24 2.79
C TYR A 152 8.84 1.71 2.40
N VAL A 153 8.06 1.97 1.36
CA VAL A 153 7.79 3.33 0.86
C VAL A 153 6.91 4.11 1.82
N GLY A 154 5.88 3.47 2.39
CA GLY A 154 4.93 4.09 3.31
C GLY A 154 5.57 4.52 4.62
N TYR A 155 6.45 3.70 5.20
CA TYR A 155 7.21 4.06 6.40
C TYR A 155 8.38 5.02 6.13
N GLY A 156 8.76 5.23 4.87
CA GLY A 156 9.78 6.21 4.51
C GLY A 156 11.19 5.89 4.99
N LEU A 157 11.56 4.62 5.07
CA LEU A 157 12.78 4.06 5.69
C LEU A 157 14.12 4.67 5.19
N GLY A 158 14.34 5.95 5.45
CA GLY A 158 15.65 6.60 5.27
C GLY A 158 16.14 6.78 3.82
N ALA A 159 15.39 6.28 2.83
CA ALA A 159 15.74 6.40 1.43
C ALA A 159 15.28 7.74 0.82
N THR A 160 16.04 8.25 -0.13
CA THR A 160 15.67 9.43 -0.92
C THR A 160 14.41 9.19 -1.73
N ALA A 161 13.68 10.24 -2.11
CA ALA A 161 12.42 10.12 -2.83
C ALA A 161 12.57 9.41 -4.18
N ASP A 162 13.66 9.66 -4.89
CA ASP A 162 13.97 9.03 -6.17
C ASP A 162 14.23 7.51 -6.01
N LEU A 163 15.00 7.11 -5.00
CA LEU A 163 15.23 5.69 -4.71
C LEU A 163 13.94 4.99 -4.30
N ARG A 164 13.12 5.61 -3.47
CA ARG A 164 11.80 5.06 -3.10
C ARG A 164 10.88 4.89 -4.31
N LEU A 165 10.86 5.88 -5.22
CA LEU A 165 10.09 5.79 -6.46
C LEU A 165 10.60 4.64 -7.35
N ALA A 166 11.92 4.54 -7.53
CA ALA A 166 12.53 3.50 -8.33
C ALA A 166 12.18 2.11 -7.79
N LEU A 167 12.37 1.89 -6.49
CA LEU A 167 12.02 0.62 -5.84
C LEU A 167 10.51 0.33 -5.89
N PHE A 168 9.66 1.33 -5.64
CA PHE A 168 8.21 1.13 -5.69
C PHE A 168 7.72 0.84 -7.09
N SER A 169 8.36 1.39 -8.12
CA SER A 169 7.97 1.11 -9.51
C SER A 169 8.12 -0.37 -9.90
N GLU A 170 8.96 -1.15 -9.19
CA GLU A 170 9.10 -2.60 -9.44
C GLU A 170 7.80 -3.39 -9.22
N ILE A 171 6.82 -2.82 -8.50
CA ILE A 171 5.50 -3.46 -8.35
C ILE A 171 4.73 -3.60 -9.66
N PHE A 172 5.08 -2.83 -10.70
CA PHE A 172 4.37 -2.89 -11.98
C PHE A 172 4.60 -4.20 -12.74
N GLU A 173 5.74 -4.86 -12.52
CA GLU A 173 5.97 -6.20 -13.08
C GLU A 173 4.92 -7.19 -12.56
N PRO A 174 4.86 -7.50 -11.25
CA PRO A 174 3.87 -8.45 -10.74
C PRO A 174 2.43 -7.95 -10.88
N LEU A 175 2.17 -6.64 -10.89
CA LEU A 175 0.84 -6.12 -11.19
C LEU A 175 0.40 -6.42 -12.61
N SER A 176 1.32 -6.36 -13.58
CA SER A 176 1.01 -6.74 -14.97
C SER A 176 0.68 -8.24 -15.09
N GLU A 177 1.37 -9.10 -14.35
CA GLU A 177 1.07 -10.54 -14.28
C GLU A 177 -0.33 -10.81 -13.71
N ILE A 178 -0.74 -10.09 -12.66
CA ILE A 178 -2.11 -10.18 -12.13
C ILE A 178 -3.14 -9.78 -13.19
N LEU A 179 -2.84 -8.77 -14.00
CA LEU A 179 -3.70 -8.39 -15.12
C LEU A 179 -3.84 -9.51 -16.14
N GLU A 180 -2.74 -10.17 -16.50
CA GLU A 180 -2.74 -11.29 -17.43
C GLU A 180 -3.56 -12.47 -16.91
N GLU A 181 -3.55 -12.73 -15.62
CA GLU A 181 -4.38 -13.75 -14.98
C GLU A 181 -5.89 -13.42 -14.98
N GLN A 182 -6.23 -12.13 -14.89
CA GLN A 182 -7.63 -11.68 -14.74
C GLN A 182 -8.32 -11.32 -16.06
N TYR A 183 -7.55 -10.95 -17.07
CA TYR A 183 -8.06 -10.50 -18.35
C TYR A 183 -7.51 -11.37 -19.47
N THR A 184 -8.35 -11.66 -20.46
CA THR A 184 -7.88 -12.40 -21.63
C THR A 184 -6.74 -11.62 -22.30
N ILE A 185 -5.69 -12.32 -22.68
CA ILE A 185 -4.50 -11.79 -23.36
C ILE A 185 -4.86 -10.79 -24.47
N LYS A 186 -5.98 -11.01 -25.17
CA LYS A 186 -6.47 -10.13 -26.21
C LYS A 186 -6.82 -8.72 -25.72
N VAL A 187 -7.37 -8.56 -24.50
CA VAL A 187 -7.70 -7.25 -23.93
C VAL A 187 -6.44 -6.52 -23.50
N ILE A 188 -5.48 -7.22 -22.94
CA ILE A 188 -4.18 -6.65 -22.55
C ILE A 188 -3.41 -6.24 -23.79
N SER A 189 -3.31 -7.11 -24.80
CA SER A 189 -2.56 -6.86 -26.03
C SER A 189 -3.03 -5.60 -26.77
N THR A 190 -4.32 -5.29 -26.75
CA THR A 190 -4.86 -4.06 -27.38
C THR A 190 -4.45 -2.78 -26.65
N ARG A 191 -4.00 -2.87 -25.40
CA ARG A 191 -3.60 -1.73 -24.56
C ARG A 191 -2.10 -1.52 -24.48
N LEU A 192 -1.32 -2.47 -24.94
CA LEU A 192 0.14 -2.40 -25.00
C LEU A 192 0.59 -1.82 -26.33
N LYS A 193 1.63 -0.98 -26.34
CA LYS A 193 2.22 -0.47 -27.58
C LYS A 193 2.89 -1.59 -28.40
N LYS A 194 3.48 -2.57 -27.72
CA LYS A 194 4.13 -3.76 -28.30
C LYS A 194 3.60 -5.01 -27.59
N PRO A 195 2.50 -5.58 -28.04
CA PRO A 195 1.85 -6.71 -27.35
C PRO A 195 2.74 -7.96 -27.22
N ASN A 196 3.62 -8.21 -28.19
CA ASN A 196 4.47 -9.40 -28.23
C ASN A 196 5.78 -9.24 -27.44
N ASP A 197 6.14 -8.00 -27.08
CA ASP A 197 7.33 -7.66 -26.30
C ASP A 197 7.06 -6.38 -25.50
N PRO A 198 6.26 -6.46 -24.42
CA PRO A 198 5.88 -5.30 -23.65
C PRO A 198 7.07 -4.75 -22.87
N THR A 199 7.37 -3.48 -23.09
CA THR A 199 8.37 -2.77 -22.32
C THR A 199 7.83 -2.49 -20.89
N PHE A 200 8.73 -2.15 -19.97
CA PHE A 200 8.33 -1.74 -18.62
C PHE A 200 7.36 -0.54 -18.65
N ALA A 201 7.55 0.43 -19.55
CA ALA A 201 6.61 1.52 -19.77
C ALA A 201 5.22 1.04 -20.22
N ASP A 202 5.16 0.01 -21.07
CA ASP A 202 3.89 -0.56 -21.52
C ASP A 202 3.16 -1.25 -20.36
N LYS A 203 3.87 -1.92 -19.46
CA LYS A 203 3.31 -2.54 -18.25
C LYS A 203 2.70 -1.51 -17.31
N ILE A 204 3.42 -0.40 -17.03
CA ILE A 204 2.88 0.71 -16.24
C ILE A 204 1.59 1.26 -16.88
N ARG A 205 1.62 1.53 -18.18
CA ARG A 205 0.46 2.06 -18.92
C ARG A 205 -0.73 1.11 -18.87
N ALA A 206 -0.51 -0.19 -19.08
CA ALA A 206 -1.56 -1.20 -19.04
C ALA A 206 -2.22 -1.26 -17.66
N VAL A 207 -1.41 -1.29 -16.60
CA VAL A 207 -1.91 -1.29 -15.21
C VAL A 207 -2.76 -0.04 -14.94
N MET A 208 -2.29 1.14 -15.31
CA MET A 208 -3.03 2.39 -15.09
C MET A 208 -4.38 2.39 -15.81
N MET A 209 -4.42 1.95 -17.06
CA MET A 209 -5.63 1.95 -17.88
C MET A 209 -6.65 0.88 -17.46
N VAL A 210 -6.18 -0.33 -17.17
CA VAL A 210 -7.10 -1.45 -16.87
C VAL A 210 -7.82 -1.23 -15.56
N TYR A 211 -7.14 -0.71 -14.55
CA TYR A 211 -7.77 -0.46 -13.26
C TYR A 211 -8.53 0.87 -13.19
N GLY A 212 -8.52 1.66 -14.27
CA GLY A 212 -9.22 2.96 -14.30
C GLY A 212 -8.68 3.93 -13.25
N VAL A 213 -7.37 3.91 -13.04
CA VAL A 213 -6.69 4.79 -12.08
C VAL A 213 -6.10 6.04 -12.74
N ASP A 214 -6.46 6.28 -13.98
CA ASP A 214 -6.13 7.49 -14.74
C ASP A 214 -6.64 8.78 -14.09
N THR A 215 -7.71 8.69 -13.29
CA THR A 215 -8.20 9.81 -12.46
C THR A 215 -7.14 10.37 -11.52
N LEU A 216 -6.22 9.51 -11.02
CA LEU A 216 -5.08 9.93 -10.19
C LEU A 216 -4.12 10.85 -10.94
N PHE A 217 -4.07 10.71 -12.24
CA PHE A 217 -3.19 11.47 -13.15
C PHE A 217 -3.97 12.47 -14.00
N ALA A 218 -5.23 12.78 -13.62
CA ALA A 218 -6.05 13.74 -14.32
C ALA A 218 -5.29 15.06 -14.54
N ASN A 219 -5.28 15.52 -15.79
CA ASN A 219 -4.54 16.70 -16.26
C ASN A 219 -2.99 16.60 -16.23
N ASP A 220 -2.41 15.44 -15.88
CA ASP A 220 -0.98 15.20 -16.08
C ASP A 220 -0.73 14.71 -17.52
N ASP A 221 0.50 14.90 -18.01
CA ASP A 221 0.97 14.22 -19.21
C ASP A 221 1.44 12.80 -18.84
N ILE A 222 0.51 11.84 -18.89
CA ILE A 222 0.74 10.46 -18.45
C ILE A 222 1.92 9.83 -19.17
N GLU A 223 2.09 10.07 -20.46
CA GLU A 223 3.20 9.50 -21.24
C GLU A 223 4.55 10.06 -20.77
N ASP A 224 4.61 11.37 -20.47
CA ASP A 224 5.83 11.98 -19.94
C ASP A 224 6.11 11.53 -18.48
N VAL A 225 5.06 11.37 -17.66
CA VAL A 225 5.18 10.79 -16.30
C VAL A 225 5.75 9.39 -16.37
N ILE A 226 5.20 8.51 -17.21
CA ILE A 226 5.68 7.12 -17.37
C ILE A 226 7.14 7.13 -17.84
N LYS A 227 7.46 7.90 -18.91
CA LYS A 227 8.81 8.01 -19.45
C LYS A 227 9.82 8.42 -18.37
N LYS A 228 9.52 9.47 -17.61
CA LYS A 228 10.41 9.98 -16.56
C LYS A 228 10.52 9.01 -15.37
N THR A 229 9.43 8.32 -15.02
CA THR A 229 9.47 7.26 -13.99
C THR A 229 10.42 6.14 -14.39
N VAL A 230 10.30 5.63 -15.63
CA VAL A 230 11.19 4.59 -16.16
C VAL A 230 12.63 5.08 -16.22
N ASN A 231 12.86 6.31 -16.65
CA ASN A 231 14.20 6.88 -16.70
C ASN A 231 14.82 7.03 -15.30
N THR A 232 14.04 7.50 -14.31
CA THR A 232 14.48 7.62 -12.90
C THR A 232 14.85 6.24 -12.35
N ARG A 233 14.00 5.23 -12.54
CA ARG A 233 14.29 3.84 -12.17
C ARG A 233 15.57 3.32 -12.82
N ASN A 234 15.69 3.45 -14.12
CA ASN A 234 16.83 2.94 -14.87
C ASN A 234 18.14 3.62 -14.48
N LYS A 235 18.10 4.92 -14.19
CA LYS A 235 19.27 5.66 -13.71
C LYS A 235 19.78 5.12 -12.37
N LEU A 236 18.88 4.78 -11.46
CA LEU A 236 19.23 4.38 -10.09
C LEU A 236 19.53 2.88 -9.98
N LEU A 237 18.76 2.03 -10.65
CA LEU A 237 18.89 0.57 -10.53
C LEU A 237 19.89 -0.02 -11.52
N HIS A 238 20.11 0.61 -12.67
CA HIS A 238 21.02 0.12 -13.71
C HIS A 238 22.26 1.00 -13.91
N VAL A 239 22.48 1.98 -13.01
CA VAL A 239 23.64 2.91 -13.07
C VAL A 239 23.82 3.57 -14.45
N ASN A 240 22.72 3.87 -15.13
CA ASN A 240 22.76 4.44 -16.47
C ASN A 240 22.74 5.98 -16.36
N VAL A 241 23.94 6.59 -16.44
CA VAL A 241 24.18 8.00 -16.13
C VAL A 241 23.59 8.97 -17.17
N ASP A 242 23.34 8.52 -18.40
CA ASP A 242 23.07 9.40 -19.54
C ASP A 242 21.59 9.71 -19.82
N LYS A 243 20.68 9.40 -18.90
CA LYS A 243 19.26 9.71 -19.11
C LYS A 243 18.90 11.11 -18.63
N GLU A 244 18.76 12.02 -19.57
CA GLU A 244 18.54 13.44 -19.34
C GLU A 244 17.17 13.78 -18.72
N GLU A 245 16.13 12.98 -18.97
CA GLU A 245 14.76 13.29 -18.53
C GLU A 245 14.32 12.38 -17.37
N THR A 246 14.78 12.69 -16.17
CA THR A 246 14.32 12.04 -14.92
C THR A 246 13.41 12.96 -14.12
N LEU A 247 12.70 12.38 -13.16
CA LEU A 247 11.94 13.16 -12.18
C LEU A 247 12.91 13.83 -11.19
N THR A 248 12.61 15.05 -10.80
CA THR A 248 13.28 15.74 -9.68
C THR A 248 12.85 15.11 -8.34
N GLY A 249 13.63 15.35 -7.27
CA GLY A 249 13.27 14.82 -5.95
C GLY A 249 11.86 15.22 -5.46
N GLY A 250 11.42 16.45 -5.77
CA GLY A 250 10.07 16.91 -5.48
C GLY A 250 9.00 16.19 -6.30
N GLU A 251 9.23 16.03 -7.61
CA GLU A 251 8.34 15.26 -8.50
C GLU A 251 8.29 13.77 -8.09
N CYS A 252 9.43 13.18 -7.68
CA CYS A 252 9.45 11.81 -7.16
C CYS A 252 8.52 11.65 -5.95
N GLY A 253 8.62 12.55 -4.96
CA GLY A 253 7.72 12.55 -3.80
C GLY A 253 6.26 12.72 -4.18
N PHE A 254 5.97 13.57 -5.15
CA PHE A 254 4.62 13.80 -5.66
C PHE A 254 4.04 12.56 -6.35
N TYR A 255 4.80 11.92 -7.24
CA TYR A 255 4.32 10.75 -7.98
C TYR A 255 4.33 9.46 -7.16
N ILE A 256 5.22 9.31 -6.16
CA ILE A 256 5.14 8.20 -5.18
C ILE A 256 3.75 8.14 -4.54
N LYS A 257 3.23 9.29 -4.07
CA LYS A 257 1.88 9.31 -3.48
C LYS A 257 0.84 8.76 -4.43
N LYS A 258 0.85 9.20 -5.70
CA LYS A 258 -0.11 8.74 -6.71
C LYS A 258 0.04 7.24 -6.98
N TYR A 259 1.25 6.73 -7.10
CA TYR A 259 1.51 5.32 -7.32
C TYR A 259 1.12 4.45 -6.11
N VAL A 260 1.33 4.95 -4.89
CA VAL A 260 0.88 4.25 -3.68
C VAL A 260 -0.64 4.21 -3.59
N ASP A 261 -1.33 5.32 -3.84
CA ASP A 261 -2.79 5.33 -3.88
C ASP A 261 -3.33 4.43 -5.00
N MET A 262 -2.68 4.43 -6.16
CA MET A 262 -3.01 3.51 -7.25
C MET A 262 -2.89 2.05 -6.83
N TYR A 263 -1.78 1.67 -6.21
CA TYR A 263 -1.56 0.31 -5.70
C TYR A 263 -2.66 -0.10 -4.71
N ARG A 264 -2.98 0.77 -3.75
CA ARG A 264 -4.05 0.53 -2.77
C ARG A 264 -5.40 0.29 -3.45
N ILE A 265 -5.78 1.13 -4.40
CA ILE A 265 -7.04 1.01 -5.14
C ILE A 265 -7.09 -0.31 -5.91
N ILE A 266 -6.02 -0.64 -6.61
CA ILE A 266 -5.91 -1.89 -7.35
C ILE A 266 -6.13 -3.08 -6.43
N LEU A 267 -5.44 -3.10 -5.29
CA LEU A 267 -5.62 -4.17 -4.31
C LEU A 267 -7.03 -4.19 -3.72
N MET A 268 -7.57 -3.05 -3.32
CA MET A 268 -8.92 -2.98 -2.76
C MET A 268 -9.99 -3.47 -3.76
N LYS A 269 -9.83 -3.14 -5.05
CA LYS A 269 -10.69 -3.67 -6.13
C LYS A 269 -10.56 -5.20 -6.23
N ASN A 270 -9.34 -5.73 -6.26
CA ASN A 270 -9.06 -7.17 -6.33
C ASN A 270 -9.53 -7.94 -5.08
N LEU A 271 -9.49 -7.30 -3.92
CA LEU A 271 -9.96 -7.88 -2.66
C LEU A 271 -11.49 -7.76 -2.47
N GLY A 272 -12.20 -7.07 -3.38
CA GLY A 272 -13.64 -6.86 -3.30
C GLY A 272 -14.07 -5.90 -2.19
N ILE A 273 -13.17 -5.03 -1.73
CA ILE A 273 -13.42 -4.06 -0.65
C ILE A 273 -13.48 -2.60 -1.12
N TYR A 274 -13.31 -2.36 -2.40
CA TYR A 274 -13.45 -1.02 -3.00
C TYR A 274 -14.93 -0.67 -3.20
N SER A 275 -15.32 0.57 -2.96
CA SER A 275 -16.69 1.06 -3.12
C SER A 275 -16.74 2.36 -3.94
N GLU A 276 -17.94 2.77 -4.35
CA GLU A 276 -18.15 4.06 -5.04
C GLU A 276 -17.83 5.26 -4.15
N ASP A 277 -18.08 5.14 -2.83
CA ASP A 277 -17.69 6.16 -1.86
C ASP A 277 -16.17 6.34 -1.82
N ASN A 278 -15.42 5.24 -1.87
CA ASN A 278 -13.96 5.30 -1.98
C ASN A 278 -13.51 6.03 -3.25
N GLN A 279 -14.22 5.85 -4.38
CA GLN A 279 -13.91 6.54 -5.63
C GLN A 279 -14.06 8.06 -5.48
N LYS A 280 -15.16 8.52 -4.88
CA LYS A 280 -15.41 9.95 -4.65
C LYS A 280 -14.36 10.56 -3.71
N GLU A 281 -14.08 9.90 -2.60
CA GLU A 281 -13.04 10.35 -1.64
C GLU A 281 -11.66 10.45 -2.30
N LEU A 282 -11.34 9.49 -3.17
CA LEU A 282 -10.10 9.52 -3.94
C LEU A 282 -10.04 10.74 -4.87
N GLU A 283 -11.08 10.99 -5.66
CA GLU A 283 -11.15 12.11 -6.59
C GLU A 283 -10.98 13.45 -5.86
N ASP A 284 -11.65 13.62 -4.72
CA ASP A 284 -11.54 14.82 -3.88
C ASP A 284 -10.12 14.95 -3.28
N SER A 285 -9.53 13.86 -2.82
CA SER A 285 -8.17 13.85 -2.28
C SER A 285 -7.13 14.19 -3.33
N VAL A 286 -7.24 13.60 -4.53
CA VAL A 286 -6.34 13.89 -5.66
C VAL A 286 -6.48 15.33 -6.12
N LYS A 287 -7.70 15.86 -6.20
CA LYS A 287 -7.94 17.25 -6.55
C LYS A 287 -7.24 18.19 -5.57
N LYS A 288 -7.47 18.05 -4.27
CA LYS A 288 -6.80 18.85 -3.24
C LYS A 288 -5.27 18.73 -3.30
N PHE A 289 -4.78 17.52 -3.51
CA PHE A 289 -3.34 17.29 -3.61
C PHE A 289 -2.72 17.99 -4.83
N ASN A 290 -3.38 17.91 -5.98
CA ASN A 290 -2.95 18.59 -7.21
C ASN A 290 -2.99 20.12 -7.08
N GLU A 291 -3.97 20.66 -6.35
CA GLU A 291 -4.10 22.10 -6.07
C GLU A 291 -3.00 22.59 -5.13
N ASN A 292 -2.61 21.78 -4.15
CA ASN A 292 -1.56 22.12 -3.19
C ASN A 292 -0.14 22.10 -3.79
N PHE A 293 0.09 21.30 -4.86
CA PHE A 293 1.39 21.13 -5.48
C PHE A 293 1.39 21.28 -7.01
N PRO A 294 0.84 22.38 -7.55
CA PRO A 294 0.68 22.54 -9.00
C PRO A 294 2.01 22.61 -9.76
N GLN A 295 3.09 22.98 -9.08
CA GLN A 295 4.44 23.11 -9.64
C GLN A 295 5.15 21.77 -9.84
N LEU A 296 4.70 20.72 -9.14
CA LEU A 296 5.30 19.37 -9.23
C LEU A 296 4.63 18.49 -10.30
N ARG A 297 3.62 19.03 -10.98
CA ARG A 297 2.85 18.31 -11.98
C ARG A 297 3.50 18.41 -13.35
N ILE A 298 3.63 17.29 -14.03
CA ILE A 298 4.02 17.22 -15.43
C ILE A 298 2.78 17.53 -16.29
N LYS A 299 2.66 18.77 -16.75
CA LYS A 299 1.48 19.22 -17.49
C LYS A 299 1.58 18.89 -18.98
N LYS A 300 0.47 18.54 -19.59
CA LYS A 300 0.36 18.40 -21.05
C LYS A 300 0.86 19.66 -21.75
N LYS A 301 1.80 19.53 -22.68
CA LYS A 301 2.25 20.65 -23.51
C LYS A 301 1.07 21.14 -24.35
N ARG A 302 0.72 22.43 -24.27
CA ARG A 302 -0.30 23.01 -25.13
C ARG A 302 0.19 22.89 -26.56
N VAL A 303 -0.46 22.09 -27.40
CA VAL A 303 -0.22 22.05 -28.83
C VAL A 303 -0.69 23.42 -29.38
N ARG A 304 0.24 24.28 -29.74
CA ARG A 304 -0.07 25.49 -30.47
C ARG A 304 -0.67 25.05 -31.82
N LYS A 305 -1.97 25.22 -32.00
CA LYS A 305 -2.57 25.09 -33.33
C LYS A 305 -1.79 26.03 -34.25
N LYS A 306 -1.00 25.47 -35.19
CA LYS A 306 -0.49 26.30 -36.31
C LYS A 306 -1.71 26.94 -36.95
N LYS A 307 -1.78 28.28 -36.89
CA LYS A 307 -2.70 29.00 -37.74
C LYS A 307 -2.27 28.68 -39.18
N THR A 308 -3.03 27.85 -39.85
CA THR A 308 -2.99 27.78 -41.34
C THR A 308 -3.49 29.11 -41.82
N ASN A 309 -2.57 29.93 -42.33
CA ASN A 309 -2.92 31.09 -43.16
C ASN A 309 -3.37 30.58 -44.51
#